data_a9eda4c9e45a41adc9480263b0fe2895
#
_entry.id   a9eda4c9e45a41adc9480263b0fe2895
#
_cell.length_a   1.000
_cell.length_b   1.000
_cell.length_c   1.000
_cell.angle_alpha   90.00
_cell.angle_beta   90.00
_cell.angle_gamma   90.00
#
_symmetry.space_group_name_H-M   'P 1'
#
loop_
_entity.id
_entity.type
_entity.pdbx_description
1 polymer ?
#
loop_
_entity_poly.entity_id
_entity_poly.type
_entity_poly.pdbx_seq_one_letter_code
_entity_poly.pdbx_strand_id
1 'polypeptide(L)'
;SAADETEFFKNGTRVTSRIAPTYVHDTRDNFLNPSKGWRHVVGFDFGGLGGVKFTKSQYEVTYYRPLFGKLVGAIHARINYADGYGGDKLPAFERFFMGGPTSLRGFTIEDVGPQNSDGNPTGGNQALLLNLEAQYPFTKSFRGFLFYDRGNIYGGGIDSNDTTSSKFDLGKMRSSVGAGIRFISPFGPLGFSYGIKLDRKSGEKSGEFHFSAGSAF
;
A
#
# COMPACT_ATOMS: atom_id res chain seq x y z
N SER A 1 -7.03 -9.48 -21.18
CA SER A 1 -7.86 -9.05 -22.31
C SER A 1 -9.31 -9.02 -21.88
N ALA A 2 -10.18 -8.30 -22.59
CA ALA A 2 -11.62 -8.27 -22.35
C ALA A 2 -12.27 -9.69 -22.24
N ALA A 3 -11.60 -10.72 -22.71
CA ALA A 3 -12.03 -12.11 -22.60
C ALA A 3 -11.93 -12.66 -21.15
N ASP A 4 -10.91 -12.27 -20.39
CA ASP A 4 -10.73 -12.72 -19.00
C ASP A 4 -11.68 -11.99 -18.02
N GLU A 5 -11.97 -10.72 -18.27
CA GLU A 5 -13.00 -10.00 -17.52
C GLU A 5 -14.40 -10.57 -17.78
N THR A 6 -14.70 -10.90 -19.05
CA THR A 6 -15.97 -11.52 -19.41
C THR A 6 -16.12 -12.95 -18.86
N GLU A 7 -15.07 -13.72 -18.71
CA GLU A 7 -15.11 -15.03 -18.06
C GLU A 7 -15.33 -14.89 -16.55
N PHE A 8 -14.79 -13.85 -15.93
CA PHE A 8 -14.99 -13.52 -14.51
C PHE A 8 -16.45 -13.18 -14.19
N PHE A 9 -17.15 -12.50 -15.11
CA PHE A 9 -18.56 -12.09 -14.96
C PHE A 9 -19.56 -13.05 -15.59
N LYS A 10 -19.14 -13.97 -16.46
CA LYS A 10 -20.03 -14.91 -17.17
C LYS A 10 -20.64 -16.01 -16.29
N ASN A 11 -20.12 -16.29 -15.11
CA ASN A 11 -20.51 -17.45 -14.31
C ASN A 11 -21.36 -17.13 -13.08
N GLY A 12 -22.18 -16.10 -13.09
CA GLY A 12 -23.15 -15.82 -12.01
C GLY A 12 -22.51 -15.40 -10.69
N THR A 13 -23.31 -15.42 -9.64
CA THR A 13 -22.86 -15.04 -8.28
C THR A 13 -21.77 -15.98 -7.77
N ARG A 14 -20.58 -15.47 -7.51
CA ARG A 14 -19.52 -16.23 -6.83
C ARG A 14 -19.58 -15.94 -5.34
N VAL A 15 -19.68 -16.99 -4.55
CA VAL A 15 -19.59 -16.91 -3.09
C VAL A 15 -18.12 -17.05 -2.70
N THR A 16 -17.62 -16.14 -1.89
CA THR A 16 -16.30 -16.24 -1.26
C THR A 16 -16.47 -16.29 0.24
N SER A 17 -16.09 -17.40 0.85
CA SER A 17 -16.06 -17.54 2.30
C SER A 17 -14.61 -17.49 2.77
N ARG A 18 -14.28 -16.63 3.73
CA ARG A 18 -12.92 -16.50 4.25
C ARG A 18 -12.87 -16.36 5.76
N ILE A 19 -11.76 -16.80 6.33
CA ILE A 19 -11.36 -16.53 7.73
C ILE A 19 -10.13 -15.63 7.65
N ALA A 20 -10.15 -14.48 8.32
CA ALA A 20 -9.13 -13.45 8.25
C ALA A 20 -8.65 -13.01 9.64
N PRO A 21 -7.90 -13.86 10.39
CA PRO A 21 -7.32 -13.47 11.67
C PRO A 21 -6.29 -12.36 11.49
N THR A 22 -6.34 -11.37 12.38
CA THR A 22 -5.37 -10.27 12.44
C THR A 22 -4.84 -10.14 13.86
N TYR A 23 -3.51 -10.11 14.00
CA TYR A 23 -2.82 -9.82 15.25
C TYR A 23 -2.23 -8.41 15.20
N VAL A 24 -2.47 -7.61 16.23
CA VAL A 24 -1.94 -6.25 16.37
C VAL A 24 -1.19 -6.13 17.68
N HIS A 25 0.07 -5.72 17.62
CA HIS A 25 0.87 -5.32 18.78
C HIS A 25 1.24 -3.85 18.65
N ASP A 26 0.70 -3.02 19.54
CA ASP A 26 0.85 -1.55 19.48
C ASP A 26 1.40 -1.02 20.80
N THR A 27 2.60 -0.45 20.77
CA THR A 27 3.30 0.16 21.91
C THR A 27 3.50 1.68 21.73
N ARG A 28 2.79 2.29 20.76
CA ARG A 28 2.90 3.73 20.51
C ARG A 28 2.40 4.52 21.70
N ASP A 29 3.07 5.62 21.99
CA ASP A 29 2.74 6.53 23.08
C ASP A 29 1.41 7.29 22.88
N ASN A 30 1.00 7.46 21.62
CA ASN A 30 -0.26 8.09 21.25
C ASN A 30 -0.79 7.49 19.96
N PHE A 31 -2.07 7.18 19.92
CA PHE A 31 -2.70 6.54 18.77
C PHE A 31 -2.81 7.48 17.54
N LEU A 32 -3.19 8.75 17.78
CA LEU A 32 -3.42 9.72 16.70
C LEU A 32 -2.19 10.54 16.34
N ASN A 33 -1.28 10.72 17.30
CA ASN A 33 -0.10 11.58 17.15
C ASN A 33 1.14 10.96 17.79
N PRO A 34 1.58 9.81 17.30
CA PRO A 34 2.68 9.08 17.92
C PRO A 34 4.01 9.84 17.80
N SER A 35 4.84 9.70 18.84
CA SER A 35 6.21 10.21 18.85
C SER A 35 7.26 9.13 19.10
N LYS A 36 6.86 7.99 19.68
CA LYS A 36 7.71 6.83 19.94
C LYS A 36 6.90 5.53 20.00
N GLY A 37 7.58 4.43 19.81
CA GLY A 37 6.99 3.09 19.92
C GLY A 37 6.82 2.40 18.59
N TRP A 38 6.26 1.19 18.65
CA TRP A 38 6.07 0.29 17.53
C TRP A 38 4.59 -0.05 17.36
N ARG A 39 4.19 -0.29 16.14
CA ARG A 39 2.97 -0.97 15.80
C ARG A 39 3.26 -2.07 14.80
N HIS A 40 2.93 -3.32 15.12
CA HIS A 40 3.04 -4.47 14.26
C HIS A 40 1.64 -4.97 13.94
N VAL A 41 1.39 -5.28 12.68
CA VAL A 41 0.15 -5.91 12.23
C VAL A 41 0.52 -7.13 11.40
N VAL A 42 -0.02 -8.29 11.78
CA VAL A 42 0.11 -9.54 11.03
C VAL A 42 -1.30 -10.01 10.67
N GLY A 43 -1.58 -10.14 9.40
CA GLY A 43 -2.87 -10.61 8.89
C GLY A 43 -2.69 -11.86 8.03
N PHE A 44 -3.63 -12.79 8.17
CA PHE A 44 -3.76 -13.95 7.30
C PHE A 44 -5.20 -14.09 6.85
N ASP A 45 -5.42 -14.16 5.54
CA ASP A 45 -6.72 -14.46 4.98
C ASP A 45 -6.68 -15.85 4.37
N PHE A 46 -7.66 -16.66 4.70
CA PHE A 46 -7.85 -18.02 4.18
C PHE A 46 -9.21 -18.09 3.49
N GLY A 47 -9.25 -18.03 2.19
CA GLY A 47 -10.43 -18.20 1.36
C GLY A 47 -10.58 -19.65 0.89
N GLY A 48 -11.81 -20.16 0.71
CA GLY A 48 -12.03 -21.48 0.15
C GLY A 48 -12.94 -22.41 0.96
N LEU A 49 -13.64 -21.91 1.96
CA LEU A 49 -14.71 -22.64 2.66
C LEU A 49 -15.99 -22.76 1.82
N GLY A 50 -15.92 -22.34 0.57
CA GLY A 50 -16.92 -22.30 -0.49
C GLY A 50 -16.51 -21.25 -1.51
N GLY A 51 -16.51 -21.56 -2.80
CA GLY A 51 -16.09 -20.64 -3.87
C GLY A 51 -14.58 -20.62 -4.12
N VAL A 52 -14.01 -19.46 -4.40
CA VAL A 52 -12.62 -19.30 -4.82
C VAL A 52 -11.63 -19.56 -3.68
N LYS A 53 -10.57 -20.31 -3.99
CA LYS A 53 -9.54 -20.73 -3.02
C LYS A 53 -8.30 -19.83 -3.14
N PHE A 54 -7.98 -19.11 -2.07
CA PHE A 54 -6.79 -18.28 -2.01
C PHE A 54 -6.29 -18.09 -0.58
N THR A 55 -5.04 -17.70 -0.46
CA THR A 55 -4.42 -17.27 0.80
C THR A 55 -3.83 -15.87 0.63
N LYS A 56 -3.88 -15.06 1.69
CA LYS A 56 -3.16 -13.77 1.77
C LYS A 56 -2.41 -13.70 3.08
N SER A 57 -1.18 -13.21 3.02
CA SER A 57 -0.35 -12.92 4.20
C SER A 57 0.05 -11.46 4.11
N GLN A 58 -0.12 -10.73 5.21
CA GLN A 58 0.20 -9.32 5.30
C GLN A 58 0.99 -9.07 6.57
N TYR A 59 2.09 -8.37 6.44
CA TYR A 59 2.85 -7.86 7.56
C TYR A 59 3.10 -6.36 7.37
N GLU A 60 2.77 -5.61 8.40
CA GLU A 60 2.99 -4.18 8.46
C GLU A 60 3.66 -3.82 9.78
N VAL A 61 4.67 -2.97 9.70
CA VAL A 61 5.35 -2.43 10.87
C VAL A 61 5.48 -0.93 10.75
N THR A 62 5.19 -0.22 11.84
CA THR A 62 5.44 1.21 11.95
C THR A 62 6.27 1.46 13.20
N TYR A 63 7.31 2.27 13.08
CA TYR A 63 8.19 2.65 14.17
C TYR A 63 8.33 4.16 14.25
N TYR A 64 8.18 4.69 15.46
CA TYR A 64 8.37 6.11 15.75
C TYR A 64 9.49 6.29 16.77
N ARG A 65 10.35 7.26 16.52
CA ARG A 65 11.46 7.61 17.41
C ARG A 65 11.71 9.12 17.43
N PRO A 66 11.80 9.74 18.61
CA PRO A 66 12.35 11.10 18.74
C PRO A 66 13.78 11.12 18.22
N LEU A 67 14.13 12.08 17.35
CA LEU A 67 15.47 12.23 16.79
C LEU A 67 16.23 13.28 17.60
N PHE A 68 15.89 14.56 17.41
CA PHE A 68 16.44 15.67 18.19
C PHE A 68 15.38 16.77 18.38
N GLY A 69 15.38 17.42 19.54
CA GLY A 69 14.38 18.42 19.90
C GLY A 69 12.97 17.85 19.82
N LYS A 70 12.14 18.45 18.97
CA LYS A 70 10.76 17.99 18.70
C LYS A 70 10.64 17.11 17.46
N LEU A 71 11.73 16.90 16.71
CA LEU A 71 11.69 16.12 15.47
C LEU A 71 11.47 14.64 15.78
N VAL A 72 10.53 14.03 15.10
CA VAL A 72 10.21 12.61 15.20
C VAL A 72 10.49 11.94 13.86
N GLY A 73 11.29 10.86 13.88
CA GLY A 73 11.44 9.96 12.74
C GLY A 73 10.36 8.91 12.78
N ALA A 74 9.78 8.60 11.62
CA ALA A 74 8.86 7.50 11.44
C ALA A 74 9.29 6.61 10.28
N ILE A 75 9.19 5.30 10.48
CA ILE A 75 9.43 4.27 9.47
C ILE A 75 8.18 3.42 9.39
N HIS A 76 7.64 3.26 8.21
CA HIS A 76 6.57 2.32 7.93
C HIS A 76 7.02 1.37 6.84
N ALA A 77 6.83 0.07 7.04
CA ALA A 77 7.11 -0.96 6.04
C ALA A 77 5.96 -1.95 5.96
N ARG A 78 5.64 -2.39 4.75
CA ARG A 78 4.59 -3.36 4.48
C ARG A 78 5.08 -4.37 3.46
N ILE A 79 4.86 -5.65 3.75
CA ILE A 79 5.06 -6.77 2.83
C ILE A 79 3.78 -7.59 2.78
N ASN A 80 3.29 -7.81 1.57
CA ASN A 80 2.08 -8.59 1.34
C ASN A 80 2.36 -9.67 0.31
N TYR A 81 1.78 -10.82 0.51
CA TYR A 81 1.79 -11.95 -0.42
C TYR A 81 0.41 -12.58 -0.50
N ALA A 82 -0.03 -12.90 -1.71
CA ALA A 82 -1.28 -13.63 -1.93
C ALA A 82 -1.11 -14.63 -3.06
N ASP A 83 -1.80 -15.76 -2.98
CA ASP A 83 -1.82 -16.75 -4.06
C ASP A 83 -3.12 -17.56 -4.04
N GLY A 84 -3.51 -18.04 -5.21
CA GLY A 84 -4.57 -19.03 -5.33
C GLY A 84 -4.04 -20.43 -5.04
N TYR A 85 -4.89 -21.34 -4.57
CA TYR A 85 -4.51 -22.73 -4.37
C TYR A 85 -5.58 -23.70 -4.89
N GLY A 86 -5.19 -25.00 -5.03
CA GLY A 86 -6.11 -26.03 -5.50
C GLY A 86 -6.53 -25.86 -6.95
N GLY A 87 -5.71 -25.23 -7.79
CA GLY A 87 -6.00 -24.97 -9.20
C GLY A 87 -6.68 -23.62 -9.47
N ASP A 88 -7.10 -22.89 -8.43
CA ASP A 88 -7.68 -21.57 -8.58
C ASP A 88 -6.58 -20.49 -8.71
N LYS A 89 -6.82 -19.49 -9.57
CA LYS A 89 -5.99 -18.27 -9.65
C LYS A 89 -6.46 -17.25 -8.62
N LEU A 90 -5.55 -16.40 -8.16
CA LEU A 90 -5.91 -15.29 -7.29
C LEU A 90 -6.89 -14.35 -8.00
N PRO A 91 -8.10 -14.11 -7.45
CA PRO A 91 -9.08 -13.22 -8.06
C PRO A 91 -8.55 -11.78 -8.17
N ALA A 92 -8.96 -11.05 -9.21
CA ALA A 92 -8.53 -9.67 -9.42
C ALA A 92 -8.86 -8.75 -8.23
N PHE A 93 -10.02 -8.93 -7.61
CA PHE A 93 -10.47 -8.16 -6.45
C PHE A 93 -9.73 -8.48 -5.14
N GLU A 94 -8.92 -9.55 -5.11
CA GLU A 94 -8.06 -9.91 -3.99
C GLU A 94 -6.59 -9.51 -4.21
N ARG A 95 -6.26 -8.94 -5.37
CA ARG A 95 -4.91 -8.46 -5.68
C ARG A 95 -4.57 -7.21 -4.89
N PHE A 96 -3.27 -6.95 -4.77
CA PHE A 96 -2.77 -5.72 -4.16
C PHE A 96 -2.59 -4.64 -5.21
N PHE A 97 -2.84 -3.40 -4.80
CA PHE A 97 -2.63 -2.19 -5.58
C PHE A 97 -1.79 -1.20 -4.77
N MET A 98 -1.10 -0.29 -5.45
CA MET A 98 -0.23 0.70 -4.82
C MET A 98 -0.23 2.01 -5.60
N GLY A 99 -0.05 3.11 -4.89
CA GLY A 99 -0.11 4.50 -5.33
C GLY A 99 -1.12 5.26 -4.46
N GLY A 100 -0.94 6.56 -4.35
CA GLY A 100 -1.83 7.43 -3.59
C GLY A 100 -1.38 7.72 -2.15
N PRO A 101 -2.23 8.43 -1.39
CA PRO A 101 -1.85 9.07 -0.12
C PRO A 101 -1.46 8.12 1.01
N THR A 102 -1.96 6.88 0.99
CA THR A 102 -1.77 5.88 2.06
C THR A 102 -0.73 4.81 1.72
N SER A 103 -0.05 4.95 0.57
CA SER A 103 0.98 4.00 0.16
C SER A 103 2.19 4.70 -0.46
N LEU A 104 2.18 4.96 -1.76
CA LEU A 104 3.28 5.57 -2.49
C LEU A 104 2.84 6.97 -2.98
N ARG A 105 3.13 8.00 -2.19
CA ARG A 105 2.77 9.39 -2.49
C ARG A 105 3.54 9.89 -3.71
N GLY A 106 2.97 10.84 -4.46
CA GLY A 106 3.53 11.31 -5.73
C GLY A 106 3.10 10.48 -6.94
N PHE A 107 2.46 9.33 -6.72
CA PHE A 107 1.85 8.50 -7.75
C PHE A 107 0.32 8.54 -7.63
N THR A 108 -0.37 8.47 -8.75
CA THR A 108 -1.83 8.36 -8.79
C THR A 108 -2.29 7.10 -8.05
N ILE A 109 -3.51 7.10 -7.52
CA ILE A 109 -4.08 5.95 -6.81
C ILE A 109 -4.03 4.72 -7.72
N GLU A 110 -3.49 3.61 -7.17
CA GLU A 110 -3.39 2.28 -7.81
C GLU A 110 -2.49 2.20 -9.05
N ASP A 111 -1.79 3.27 -9.42
CA ASP A 111 -1.03 3.38 -10.67
C ASP A 111 0.38 2.74 -10.64
N VAL A 112 0.77 2.13 -9.51
CA VAL A 112 2.08 1.52 -9.36
C VAL A 112 1.97 -0.01 -9.40
N GLY A 113 2.67 -0.63 -10.34
CA GLY A 113 2.72 -2.07 -10.51
C GLY A 113 2.38 -2.52 -11.94
N PRO A 114 1.90 -3.75 -12.11
CA PRO A 114 1.49 -4.31 -13.39
C PRO A 114 0.31 -3.55 -14.01
N GLN A 115 0.37 -3.34 -15.32
CA GLN A 115 -0.68 -2.69 -16.11
C GLN A 115 -1.00 -3.57 -17.32
N ASN A 116 -2.23 -3.49 -17.83
CA ASN A 116 -2.62 -4.14 -19.08
C ASN A 116 -2.13 -3.32 -20.31
N SER A 117 -2.43 -3.82 -21.51
CA SER A 117 -2.08 -3.17 -22.78
C SER A 117 -2.64 -1.73 -22.92
N ASP A 118 -3.73 -1.44 -22.24
CA ASP A 118 -4.41 -0.14 -22.29
C ASP A 118 -3.89 0.82 -21.19
N GLY A 119 -2.91 0.37 -20.38
CA GLY A 119 -2.34 1.16 -19.28
C GLY A 119 -3.15 1.13 -17.98
N ASN A 120 -4.19 0.30 -17.89
CA ASN A 120 -5.00 0.17 -16.67
C ASN A 120 -4.30 -0.74 -15.65
N PRO A 121 -4.29 -0.37 -14.35
CA PRO A 121 -3.72 -1.20 -13.30
C PRO A 121 -4.42 -2.57 -13.21
N THR A 122 -3.63 -3.63 -13.15
CA THR A 122 -4.14 -5.01 -13.01
C THR A 122 -3.93 -5.58 -11.61
N GLY A 123 -3.20 -4.84 -10.78
CA GLY A 123 -2.77 -5.31 -9.46
C GLY A 123 -1.79 -6.47 -9.54
N GLY A 124 -1.33 -6.93 -8.39
CA GLY A 124 -0.42 -8.06 -8.30
C GLY A 124 -0.62 -8.87 -7.01
N ASN A 125 0.09 -9.98 -6.92
CA ASN A 125 -0.02 -10.90 -5.79
C ASN A 125 1.04 -10.66 -4.71
N GLN A 126 1.96 -9.72 -4.93
CA GLN A 126 2.99 -9.34 -3.97
C GLN A 126 3.11 -7.81 -3.92
N ALA A 127 3.30 -7.28 -2.71
CA ALA A 127 3.53 -5.85 -2.49
C ALA A 127 4.68 -5.64 -1.51
N LEU A 128 5.53 -4.67 -1.80
CA LEU A 128 6.58 -4.21 -0.91
C LEU A 128 6.55 -2.69 -0.85
N LEU A 129 6.45 -2.14 0.36
CA LEU A 129 6.36 -0.70 0.62
C LEU A 129 7.27 -0.31 1.77
N LEU A 130 7.96 0.81 1.62
CA LEU A 130 8.73 1.50 2.66
C LEU A 130 8.41 2.99 2.60
N ASN A 131 7.98 3.55 3.71
CA ASN A 131 7.80 4.99 3.89
C ASN A 131 8.70 5.45 5.04
N LEU A 132 9.44 6.52 4.81
CA LEU A 132 10.24 7.21 5.81
C LEU A 132 9.70 8.63 5.98
N GLU A 133 9.51 9.07 7.21
CA GLU A 133 9.09 10.45 7.49
C GLU A 133 9.96 11.10 8.55
N ALA A 134 10.26 12.37 8.35
CA ALA A 134 10.77 13.28 9.36
C ALA A 134 9.65 14.27 9.70
N GLN A 135 9.09 14.16 10.89
CA GLN A 135 7.88 14.85 11.33
C GLN A 135 8.21 15.90 12.39
N TYR A 136 7.74 17.14 12.20
CA TYR A 136 7.92 18.21 13.17
C TYR A 136 6.57 18.72 13.71
N PRO A 137 6.25 18.50 14.99
CA PRO A 137 5.02 18.99 15.61
C PRO A 137 5.15 20.48 15.92
N PHE A 138 4.47 21.33 15.18
CA PHE A 138 4.37 22.77 15.48
C PHE A 138 3.47 23.01 16.69
N THR A 139 2.37 22.29 16.76
CA THR A 139 1.44 22.27 17.89
C THR A 139 1.02 20.84 18.23
N LYS A 140 0.19 20.65 19.26
CA LYS A 140 -0.37 19.34 19.60
C LYS A 140 -1.23 18.75 18.48
N SER A 141 -1.85 19.60 17.65
CA SER A 141 -2.78 19.20 16.59
C SER A 141 -2.25 19.42 15.17
N PHE A 142 -1.08 20.05 15.01
CA PHE A 142 -0.54 20.42 13.70
C PHE A 142 0.90 20.00 13.57
N ARG A 143 1.20 19.26 12.50
CA ARG A 143 2.50 18.65 12.21
C ARG A 143 2.86 18.84 10.75
N GLY A 144 4.06 19.27 10.46
CA GLY A 144 4.66 19.19 9.13
C GLY A 144 5.52 17.95 9.01
N PHE A 145 5.72 17.45 7.80
CA PHE A 145 6.59 16.32 7.56
C PHE A 145 7.24 16.38 6.17
N LEU A 146 8.45 15.83 6.10
CA LEU A 146 9.11 15.45 4.87
C LEU A 146 9.06 13.94 4.75
N PHE A 147 8.98 13.41 3.54
CA PHE A 147 8.90 11.98 3.33
C PHE A 147 9.75 11.48 2.16
N TYR A 148 10.14 10.23 2.25
CA TYR A 148 10.65 9.40 1.18
C TYR A 148 9.84 8.11 1.16
N ASP A 149 9.21 7.82 0.03
CA ASP A 149 8.44 6.59 -0.18
C ASP A 149 9.11 5.73 -1.24
N ARG A 150 9.11 4.42 -1.02
CA ARG A 150 9.61 3.44 -1.98
C ARG A 150 8.75 2.18 -1.95
N GLY A 151 8.32 1.71 -3.12
CA GLY A 151 7.48 0.53 -3.19
C GLY A 151 7.21 0.04 -4.59
N ASN A 152 6.66 -1.16 -4.68
CA ASN A 152 6.14 -1.71 -5.93
C ASN A 152 5.17 -2.87 -5.68
N ILE A 153 4.39 -3.17 -6.70
CA ILE A 153 3.55 -4.37 -6.80
C ILE A 153 4.20 -5.31 -7.80
N TYR A 154 4.21 -6.61 -7.48
CA TYR A 154 4.84 -7.65 -8.30
C TYR A 154 3.88 -8.81 -8.54
N GLY A 155 4.15 -9.57 -9.59
CA GLY A 155 3.43 -10.79 -9.96
C GLY A 155 2.02 -10.54 -10.48
N GLY A 156 1.44 -11.54 -11.14
CA GLY A 156 0.00 -11.61 -11.41
C GLY A 156 -0.53 -10.81 -12.58
N GLY A 157 0.20 -10.69 -13.69
CA GLY A 157 -0.39 -10.27 -14.97
C GLY A 157 -1.54 -11.21 -15.36
N ILE A 158 -2.61 -10.67 -15.97
CA ILE A 158 -3.74 -11.45 -16.50
C ILE A 158 -3.26 -12.33 -17.66
N ASP A 159 -2.28 -11.86 -18.42
CA ASP A 159 -1.68 -12.59 -19.53
C ASP A 159 -0.55 -13.49 -19.02
N SER A 160 -0.69 -14.78 -19.27
CA SER A 160 0.33 -15.80 -18.99
C SER A 160 1.68 -15.56 -19.66
N ASN A 161 1.80 -14.54 -20.50
CA ASN A 161 3.03 -14.06 -21.15
C ASN A 161 3.71 -12.93 -20.40
N ASP A 162 3.10 -12.34 -19.37
CA ASP A 162 3.76 -11.35 -18.54
C ASP A 162 4.68 -12.03 -17.53
N THR A 163 5.90 -12.31 -17.99
CA THR A 163 7.04 -12.73 -17.18
C THR A 163 7.58 -11.63 -16.28
N THR A 164 6.81 -10.59 -16.00
CA THR A 164 7.16 -9.55 -15.03
C THR A 164 7.27 -10.20 -13.66
N SER A 165 8.49 -10.59 -13.38
CA SER A 165 9.02 -11.30 -12.23
C SER A 165 8.01 -11.60 -11.11
N SER A 166 7.62 -12.86 -10.99
CA SER A 166 6.93 -13.43 -9.82
C SER A 166 7.76 -13.34 -8.52
N LYS A 167 8.85 -12.57 -8.50
CA LYS A 167 9.75 -12.41 -7.37
C LYS A 167 9.92 -10.94 -7.04
N PHE A 168 10.10 -10.66 -5.75
CA PHE A 168 10.49 -9.33 -5.28
C PHE A 168 11.76 -8.87 -5.99
N ASP A 169 11.69 -7.76 -6.71
CA ASP A 169 12.82 -7.11 -7.37
C ASP A 169 12.97 -5.68 -6.84
N LEU A 170 13.92 -5.51 -5.93
CA LEU A 170 14.19 -4.22 -5.31
C LEU A 170 14.66 -3.15 -6.31
N GLY A 171 15.20 -3.57 -7.46
CA GLY A 171 15.62 -2.67 -8.53
C GLY A 171 14.46 -2.04 -9.29
N LYS A 172 13.28 -2.68 -9.26
CA LYS A 172 12.05 -2.19 -9.92
C LYS A 172 11.15 -1.36 -9.00
N MET A 173 11.54 -1.15 -7.73
CA MET A 173 10.77 -0.31 -6.82
C MET A 173 10.74 1.14 -7.30
N ARG A 174 9.53 1.71 -7.32
CA ARG A 174 9.29 3.13 -7.61
C ARG A 174 9.56 3.95 -6.34
N SER A 175 10.02 5.19 -6.54
CA SER A 175 10.41 6.05 -5.43
C SER A 175 9.89 7.47 -5.60
N SER A 176 9.57 8.11 -4.50
CA SER A 176 9.18 9.52 -4.44
C SER A 176 9.69 10.20 -3.18
N VAL A 177 9.77 11.52 -3.24
CA VAL A 177 10.04 12.40 -2.09
C VAL A 177 8.99 13.50 -2.06
N GLY A 178 8.78 14.07 -0.89
CA GLY A 178 7.86 15.18 -0.80
C GLY A 178 7.73 15.74 0.60
N ALA A 179 6.76 16.64 0.72
CA ALA A 179 6.44 17.31 1.96
C ALA A 179 4.93 17.33 2.18
N GLY A 180 4.53 17.49 3.42
CA GLY A 180 3.12 17.59 3.75
C GLY A 180 2.88 18.18 5.13
N ILE A 181 1.61 18.37 5.41
CA ILE A 181 1.09 18.80 6.72
C ILE A 181 0.01 17.83 7.18
N ARG A 182 -0.07 17.64 8.47
CA ARG A 182 -1.10 16.82 9.11
C ARG A 182 -1.75 17.60 10.23
N PHE A 183 -3.07 17.58 10.25
CA PHE A 183 -3.88 18.23 11.25
C PHE A 183 -4.77 17.20 11.95
N ILE A 184 -4.77 17.20 13.28
CA ILE A 184 -5.64 16.32 14.07
C ILE A 184 -6.93 17.07 14.36
N SER A 185 -7.98 16.70 13.64
CA SER A 185 -9.33 17.23 13.82
C SER A 185 -10.13 16.37 14.81
N PRO A 186 -11.29 16.86 15.30
CA PRO A 186 -12.19 16.05 16.11
C PRO A 186 -12.71 14.78 15.40
N PHE A 187 -12.66 14.75 14.07
CA PHE A 187 -13.11 13.62 13.24
C PHE A 187 -11.93 12.68 12.85
N GLY A 188 -10.72 12.96 13.32
CA GLY A 188 -9.51 12.22 13.00
C GLY A 188 -8.44 13.06 12.29
N PRO A 189 -7.28 12.46 12.00
CA PRO A 189 -6.21 13.14 11.29
C PRO A 189 -6.60 13.44 9.84
N LEU A 190 -6.30 14.66 9.39
CA LEU A 190 -6.39 15.09 7.99
C LEU A 190 -4.98 15.41 7.50
N GLY A 191 -4.63 14.91 6.32
CA GLY A 191 -3.31 15.09 5.73
C GLY A 191 -3.38 15.71 4.33
N PHE A 192 -2.44 16.61 4.05
CA PHE A 192 -2.19 17.15 2.72
C PHE A 192 -0.71 16.95 2.41
N SER A 193 -0.40 16.42 1.26
CA SER A 193 0.98 16.21 0.84
C SER A 193 1.15 16.38 -0.67
N TYR A 194 2.36 16.77 -1.07
CA TYR A 194 2.79 16.79 -2.44
C TYR A 194 4.01 15.91 -2.60
N GLY A 195 3.94 14.94 -3.49
CA GLY A 195 5.03 14.02 -3.79
C GLY A 195 5.56 14.20 -5.20
N ILE A 196 6.87 14.07 -5.36
CA ILE A 196 7.61 14.15 -6.61
C ILE A 196 8.23 12.79 -6.89
N LYS A 197 7.99 12.22 -8.08
CA LYS A 197 8.57 10.95 -8.53
C LYS A 197 10.05 11.11 -8.81
N LEU A 198 10.90 10.26 -8.24
CA LEU A 198 12.35 10.26 -8.47
C LEU A 198 12.74 9.48 -9.73
N ASP A 199 11.91 8.55 -10.13
CA ASP A 199 12.12 7.61 -11.24
C ASP A 199 11.03 7.74 -12.30
N ARG A 200 10.64 8.98 -12.62
CA ARG A 200 9.58 9.30 -13.57
C ARG A 200 9.82 8.66 -14.93
N LYS A 201 8.83 7.93 -15.42
CA LYS A 201 8.81 7.40 -16.80
C LYS A 201 8.30 8.44 -17.80
N SER A 202 8.60 8.21 -19.09
CA SER A 202 8.05 9.04 -20.17
C SER A 202 6.53 9.02 -20.15
N GLY A 203 5.90 10.21 -20.27
CA GLY A 203 4.44 10.36 -20.21
C GLY A 203 3.86 10.53 -18.81
N GLU A 204 4.58 10.22 -17.73
CA GLU A 204 4.08 10.42 -16.37
C GLU A 204 4.18 11.88 -15.92
N LYS A 205 3.24 12.32 -15.08
CA LYS A 205 3.36 13.58 -14.33
C LYS A 205 4.55 13.53 -13.38
N SER A 206 5.20 14.67 -13.15
CA SER A 206 6.37 14.76 -12.25
C SER A 206 6.03 14.52 -10.78
N GLY A 207 4.81 14.82 -10.36
CA GLY A 207 4.35 14.66 -8.99
C GLY A 207 2.84 14.76 -8.89
N GLU A 208 2.34 14.50 -7.68
CA GLU A 208 0.91 14.45 -7.38
C GLU A 208 0.63 15.08 -6.03
N PHE A 209 -0.49 15.77 -5.93
CA PHE A 209 -1.03 16.29 -4.69
C PHE A 209 -2.00 15.28 -4.09
N HIS A 210 -1.90 15.05 -2.78
CA HIS A 210 -2.73 14.07 -2.07
C HIS A 210 -3.43 14.69 -0.88
N PHE A 211 -4.68 14.29 -0.70
CA PHE A 211 -5.46 14.46 0.52
C PHE A 211 -5.67 13.10 1.18
N SER A 212 -5.54 13.04 2.49
CA SER A 212 -5.86 11.84 3.29
C SER A 212 -6.70 12.21 4.49
N ALA A 213 -7.63 11.32 4.83
CA ALA A 213 -8.41 11.37 6.06
C ALA A 213 -8.23 10.04 6.81
N GLY A 214 -7.87 10.09 8.09
CA GLY A 214 -7.51 8.94 8.90
C GLY A 214 -6.03 8.91 9.30
N SER A 215 -5.55 7.77 9.85
CA SER A 215 -4.14 7.62 10.22
C SER A 215 -3.24 7.68 8.99
N ALA A 216 -2.00 8.14 9.17
CA ALA A 216 -1.03 8.23 8.08
C ALA A 216 -0.56 6.85 7.63
N PHE A 217 -0.47 5.92 8.58
CA PHE A 217 -0.09 4.53 8.41
C PHE A 217 -0.97 3.65 9.31
#